data_152aec6fd519381d7c17a5f2c28b924f
#
_entry.id   152aec6fd519381d7c17a5f2c28b924f
#
_cell.length_a   1.000
_cell.length_b   1.000
_cell.length_c   1.000
_cell.angle_alpha   90.00
_cell.angle_beta   90.00
_cell.angle_gamma   90.00
#
_symmetry.space_group_name_H-M   'P 1'
#
loop_
_entity.id
_entity.type
_entity.pdbx_description
1 polymer ?
#
loop_
_entity_poly.entity_id
_entity_poly.type
_entity_poly.pdbx_seq_one_letter_code
_entity_poly.pdbx_strand_id
1 'polypeptide(L)'
;MTWINRFLFYFGITAILTGESITVRDSYNTLFGNQGPIHATPHITNLIRNGAQELSTNEKMDLAGLGLAVLGKNIVALAPVDLDQSYDTEHFRLFYTLDGYDSVENLEYVIQVGQVFEQVWTFYMDTLEFEPPPSDPDAAHDLYEVYLENLPTYYFGVTYTTNANISDPACVSYIRMRNNYSGNQFSNHTELENIKVTAVHEFFHSIQFGYNCFERLWLMEATAVWSEDELYNGINDHYRYMASWFSNPDKSIDDESSHMYGSFIYFQYIDEHLGGPGTIKACWDNSNSLASPVNDISVAAVDAALEPYNSSFEDAYIRMRIANRILSASENADPYSYNEADGYRTVVTGPPEQYLIFEQGNIETEQDQSLRLYESLYYSLTTESPVKIKLTKSDGEFSL
;
A
#
# COMPACT_ATOMS: atom_id res chain seq x y z
N MET A 1 -17.61 -37.89 -13.60
CA MET A 1 -16.56 -37.02 -13.06
C MET A 1 -16.33 -35.95 -14.12
N THR A 2 -16.96 -34.82 -13.97
CA THR A 2 -16.75 -33.64 -14.85
C THR A 2 -15.42 -33.02 -14.51
N TRP A 3 -14.47 -33.05 -15.42
CA TRP A 3 -13.21 -32.34 -15.28
C TRP A 3 -13.46 -30.85 -15.55
N ILE A 4 -13.40 -30.01 -14.51
CA ILE A 4 -13.39 -28.57 -14.66
C ILE A 4 -11.94 -28.20 -14.90
N ASN A 5 -11.57 -27.94 -16.15
CA ASN A 5 -10.28 -27.35 -16.48
C ASN A 5 -10.42 -25.84 -16.33
N ARG A 6 -9.62 -25.24 -15.43
CA ARG A 6 -9.56 -23.81 -15.18
C ARG A 6 -8.27 -23.27 -15.75
N PHE A 7 -8.35 -22.19 -16.51
CA PHE A 7 -7.19 -21.52 -17.12
C PHE A 7 -7.19 -20.04 -16.71
N LEU A 8 -6.01 -19.56 -16.32
CA LEU A 8 -5.72 -18.15 -16.18
C LEU A 8 -5.09 -17.67 -17.47
N PHE A 9 -5.60 -16.57 -18.03
CA PHE A 9 -5.01 -15.92 -19.18
C PHE A 9 -4.41 -14.58 -18.73
N TYR A 10 -3.13 -14.42 -18.96
CA TYR A 10 -2.40 -13.20 -18.70
C TYR A 10 -1.93 -12.59 -20.01
N PHE A 11 -2.11 -11.28 -20.16
CA PHE A 11 -1.65 -10.53 -21.31
C PHE A 11 -0.58 -9.55 -20.85
N GLY A 12 0.68 -9.89 -21.03
CA GLY A 12 1.82 -9.00 -20.79
C GLY A 12 2.14 -8.17 -22.02
N ILE A 13 2.28 -6.89 -21.84
CA ILE A 13 2.82 -5.96 -22.85
C ILE A 13 4.04 -5.32 -22.22
N THR A 14 5.20 -5.37 -22.87
CA THR A 14 6.33 -4.51 -22.53
C THR A 14 6.00 -3.07 -22.95
N ALA A 15 5.22 -2.39 -22.17
CA ALA A 15 4.92 -0.98 -22.33
C ALA A 15 4.92 -0.33 -20.92
N ILE A 16 5.33 0.89 -20.89
CA ILE A 16 5.35 1.78 -19.72
C ILE A 16 4.16 1.49 -18.80
N LEU A 17 4.42 1.27 -17.51
CA LEU A 17 3.42 1.18 -16.44
C LEU A 17 2.34 2.24 -16.66
N THR A 18 1.09 1.85 -16.75
CA THR A 18 -0.03 2.72 -17.09
C THR A 18 -1.20 2.56 -16.11
N GLY A 19 -0.93 2.11 -14.88
CA GLY A 19 -1.88 2.26 -13.78
C GLY A 19 -2.25 3.75 -13.64
N GLU A 20 -3.50 4.03 -13.31
CA GLU A 20 -3.91 5.41 -13.10
C GLU A 20 -3.23 5.96 -11.86
N SER A 21 -2.35 6.95 -12.04
CA SER A 21 -1.76 7.68 -10.91
C SER A 21 -2.81 8.60 -10.29
N ILE A 22 -2.75 8.77 -8.98
CA ILE A 22 -3.60 9.74 -8.26
C ILE A 22 -3.31 11.14 -8.80
N THR A 23 -4.33 11.81 -9.31
CA THR A 23 -4.18 13.22 -9.71
C THR A 23 -4.19 14.13 -8.49
N VAL A 24 -3.63 15.35 -8.64
CA VAL A 24 -3.74 16.40 -7.60
C VAL A 24 -5.20 16.69 -7.27
N ARG A 25 -6.08 16.65 -8.30
CA ARG A 25 -7.51 16.87 -8.13
C ARG A 25 -8.16 15.77 -7.29
N ASP A 26 -7.81 14.51 -7.52
CA ASP A 26 -8.32 13.38 -6.75
C ASP A 26 -7.85 13.46 -5.29
N SER A 27 -6.58 13.80 -5.08
CA SER A 27 -6.03 13.99 -3.74
C SER A 27 -6.75 15.12 -2.98
N TYR A 28 -6.93 16.26 -3.61
CA TYR A 28 -7.67 17.38 -3.00
C TYR A 28 -9.12 16.98 -2.68
N ASN A 29 -9.84 16.38 -3.62
CA ASN A 29 -11.23 15.96 -3.43
C ASN A 29 -11.36 14.89 -2.33
N THR A 30 -10.40 13.99 -2.22
CA THR A 30 -10.39 12.95 -1.16
C THR A 30 -10.18 13.56 0.21
N LEU A 31 -9.21 14.47 0.35
CA LEU A 31 -8.86 15.08 1.64
C LEU A 31 -9.91 16.06 2.15
N PHE A 32 -10.60 16.78 1.27
CA PHE A 32 -11.61 17.79 1.62
C PHE A 32 -13.04 17.33 1.37
N GLY A 33 -13.26 16.15 0.76
CA GLY A 33 -14.57 15.55 0.55
C GLY A 33 -15.05 14.76 1.78
N ASN A 34 -16.36 14.46 1.81
CA ASN A 34 -16.94 13.55 2.80
C ASN A 34 -16.74 12.08 2.37
N GLN A 35 -15.50 11.62 2.39
CA GLN A 35 -15.14 10.24 2.11
C GLN A 35 -15.17 9.40 3.41
N GLY A 36 -15.19 8.07 3.30
CA GLY A 36 -15.03 7.15 4.44
C GLY A 36 -13.60 7.16 5.01
N PRO A 37 -13.26 6.24 5.93
CA PRO A 37 -11.91 6.11 6.47
C PRO A 37 -10.87 6.02 5.36
N ILE A 38 -9.83 6.85 5.44
CA ILE A 38 -8.78 6.94 4.43
C ILE A 38 -7.40 6.94 5.08
N HIS A 39 -6.43 6.41 4.34
CA HIS A 39 -5.03 6.72 4.57
C HIS A 39 -4.72 8.04 3.85
N ALA A 40 -4.36 9.06 4.62
CA ALA A 40 -4.18 10.40 4.07
C ALA A 40 -2.78 10.61 3.47
N THR A 41 -1.80 9.80 3.87
CA THR A 41 -0.39 9.91 3.47
C THR A 41 -0.18 9.98 1.96
N PRO A 42 -0.76 9.11 1.09
CA PRO A 42 -0.54 9.20 -0.35
C PRO A 42 -1.11 10.48 -0.95
N HIS A 43 -2.27 10.94 -0.47
CA HIS A 43 -2.89 12.16 -0.96
C HIS A 43 -2.12 13.41 -0.52
N ILE A 44 -1.66 13.47 0.73
CA ILE A 44 -0.79 14.54 1.24
C ILE A 44 0.52 14.57 0.46
N THR A 45 1.15 13.40 0.29
CA THR A 45 2.39 13.26 -0.47
C THR A 45 2.24 13.77 -1.91
N ASN A 46 1.15 13.39 -2.58
CA ASN A 46 0.86 13.87 -3.94
C ASN A 46 0.65 15.39 -3.99
N LEU A 47 -0.06 15.98 -3.00
CA LEU A 47 -0.21 17.44 -2.93
C LEU A 47 1.15 18.14 -2.71
N ILE A 48 2.00 17.61 -1.85
CA ILE A 48 3.34 18.19 -1.61
C ILE A 48 4.17 18.14 -2.90
N ARG A 49 4.18 17.02 -3.60
CA ARG A 49 4.96 16.83 -4.83
C ARG A 49 4.45 17.67 -6.01
N ASN A 50 3.15 17.74 -6.21
CA ASN A 50 2.55 18.18 -7.47
C ASN A 50 1.54 19.33 -7.32
N GLY A 51 0.99 19.57 -6.14
CA GLY A 51 -0.16 20.45 -5.92
C GLY A 51 0.10 21.93 -6.18
N ALA A 52 1.34 22.40 -5.99
CA ALA A 52 1.65 23.84 -6.05
C ALA A 52 1.34 24.50 -7.40
N GLN A 53 1.40 23.74 -8.51
CA GLN A 53 1.15 24.24 -9.85
C GLN A 53 -0.32 24.09 -10.29
N GLU A 54 -1.03 23.07 -9.75
CA GLU A 54 -2.35 22.66 -10.20
C GLU A 54 -3.51 23.24 -9.38
N LEU A 55 -3.28 23.53 -8.10
CA LEU A 55 -4.30 24.08 -7.21
C LEU A 55 -4.53 25.58 -7.42
N SER A 56 -5.81 25.98 -7.40
CA SER A 56 -6.21 27.40 -7.39
C SER A 56 -5.81 28.10 -6.06
N THR A 57 -5.86 29.44 -6.06
CA THR A 57 -5.54 30.23 -4.85
C THR A 57 -6.41 29.86 -3.66
N ASN A 58 -7.72 29.62 -3.86
CA ASN A 58 -8.63 29.26 -2.77
C ASN A 58 -8.31 27.87 -2.21
N GLU A 59 -8.08 26.88 -3.08
CA GLU A 59 -7.70 25.54 -2.68
C GLU A 59 -6.38 25.51 -1.92
N LYS A 60 -5.43 26.36 -2.31
CA LYS A 60 -4.16 26.53 -1.55
C LYS A 60 -4.39 27.10 -0.14
N MET A 61 -5.43 27.90 0.07
CA MET A 61 -5.77 28.40 1.41
C MET A 61 -6.37 27.29 2.29
N ASP A 62 -7.10 26.34 1.69
CA ASP A 62 -7.69 25.20 2.42
C ASP A 62 -6.62 24.27 2.99
N LEU A 63 -5.42 24.21 2.35
CA LEU A 63 -4.32 23.35 2.77
C LEU A 63 -3.86 23.62 4.22
N ALA A 64 -4.05 24.85 4.72
CA ALA A 64 -3.69 25.18 6.11
C ALA A 64 -4.43 24.28 7.13
N GLY A 65 -5.66 23.85 6.83
CA GLY A 65 -6.42 22.92 7.65
C GLY A 65 -5.80 21.52 7.74
N LEU A 66 -4.89 21.20 6.83
CA LEU A 66 -4.13 19.93 6.83
C LEU A 66 -2.70 20.10 7.38
N GLY A 67 -2.33 21.28 7.89
CA GLY A 67 -0.96 21.56 8.29
C GLY A 67 0.01 21.74 7.11
N LEU A 68 -0.50 22.16 5.95
CA LEU A 68 0.30 22.43 4.76
C LEU A 68 0.33 23.93 4.46
N ALA A 69 1.46 24.43 3.99
CA ALA A 69 1.64 25.81 3.56
C ALA A 69 2.23 25.89 2.15
N VAL A 70 1.88 26.97 1.45
CA VAL A 70 2.46 27.26 0.13
C VAL A 70 3.59 28.26 0.30
N LEU A 71 4.82 27.81 0.07
CA LEU A 71 6.03 28.64 0.10
C LEU A 71 6.60 28.79 -1.32
N GLY A 72 6.31 29.92 -1.95
CA GLY A 72 6.72 30.17 -3.32
C GLY A 72 6.05 29.21 -4.32
N LYS A 73 6.82 28.26 -4.85
CA LYS A 73 6.35 27.24 -5.82
C LYS A 73 6.16 25.86 -5.17
N ASN A 74 6.37 25.74 -3.87
CA ASN A 74 6.33 24.47 -3.16
C ASN A 74 5.17 24.45 -2.17
N ILE A 75 4.61 23.28 -1.94
CA ILE A 75 3.79 22.98 -0.77
C ILE A 75 4.70 22.27 0.23
N VAL A 76 4.66 22.73 1.47
CA VAL A 76 5.47 22.19 2.56
C VAL A 76 4.59 21.81 3.73
N ALA A 77 4.95 20.75 4.45
CA ALA A 77 4.33 20.39 5.69
C ALA A 77 4.86 21.26 6.84
N LEU A 78 3.98 21.61 7.76
CA LEU A 78 4.29 22.36 8.97
C LEU A 78 4.04 21.47 10.17
N ALA A 79 5.05 21.29 11.03
CA ALA A 79 4.86 20.60 12.29
C ALA A 79 3.83 21.34 13.16
N PRO A 80 2.97 20.60 13.91
CA PRO A 80 2.03 21.20 14.86
C PRO A 80 2.75 22.01 15.94
N VAL A 81 2.18 23.15 16.34
CA VAL A 81 2.81 24.07 17.32
C VAL A 81 2.05 24.21 18.64
N ASP A 82 0.84 23.67 18.72
CA ASP A 82 -0.07 23.86 19.87
C ASP A 82 -0.04 22.68 20.87
N LEU A 83 0.90 21.73 20.71
CA LEU A 83 1.11 20.62 21.63
C LEU A 83 2.20 21.01 22.63
N ASP A 84 1.80 21.32 23.87
CA ASP A 84 2.65 21.95 24.88
C ASP A 84 3.46 20.97 25.75
N GLN A 85 3.28 19.67 25.54
CA GLN A 85 3.97 18.61 26.28
C GLN A 85 4.66 17.64 25.34
N SER A 86 5.67 16.94 25.85
CA SER A 86 6.32 15.84 25.14
C SER A 86 6.64 14.68 26.07
N TYR A 87 6.66 13.48 25.50
CA TYR A 87 7.07 12.23 26.15
C TYR A 87 8.12 11.55 25.27
N ASP A 88 9.30 11.29 25.83
CA ASP A 88 10.39 10.63 25.12
C ASP A 88 10.42 9.15 25.44
N THR A 89 10.55 8.33 24.41
CA THR A 89 10.96 6.94 24.50
C THR A 89 12.43 6.80 24.05
N GLU A 90 12.90 5.60 23.76
CA GLU A 90 14.29 5.40 23.32
C GLU A 90 14.54 6.04 21.93
N HIS A 91 13.57 5.91 21.00
CA HIS A 91 13.71 6.32 19.61
C HIS A 91 12.73 7.41 19.20
N PHE A 92 11.67 7.68 19.97
CA PHE A 92 10.61 8.59 19.59
C PHE A 92 10.40 9.71 20.60
N ARG A 93 10.00 10.88 20.09
CA ARG A 93 9.42 11.97 20.87
C ARG A 93 7.97 12.16 20.47
N LEU A 94 7.05 11.93 21.41
CA LEU A 94 5.63 12.12 21.22
C LEU A 94 5.22 13.48 21.76
N PHE A 95 4.74 14.36 20.88
CA PHE A 95 4.17 15.64 21.25
C PHE A 95 2.67 15.50 21.49
N TYR A 96 2.16 16.09 22.58
CA TYR A 96 0.76 15.99 22.96
C TYR A 96 0.34 17.19 23.83
N THR A 97 -0.96 17.32 24.06
CA THR A 97 -1.54 18.25 25.07
C THR A 97 -2.60 17.51 25.89
N LEU A 98 -2.84 17.96 27.13
CA LEU A 98 -3.92 17.46 28.00
C LEU A 98 -5.15 18.39 27.97
N ASP A 99 -5.05 19.52 27.29
CA ASP A 99 -6.11 20.54 27.25
C ASP A 99 -6.46 20.94 25.81
N GLY A 100 -7.72 21.33 25.58
CA GLY A 100 -8.15 21.88 24.30
C GLY A 100 -8.60 20.82 23.28
N TYR A 101 -8.58 21.21 22.00
CA TYR A 101 -9.15 20.43 20.89
C TYR A 101 -8.34 19.16 20.59
N ASP A 102 -7.02 19.24 20.72
CA ASP A 102 -6.09 18.16 20.41
C ASP A 102 -5.72 17.32 21.63
N SER A 103 -6.41 17.54 22.78
CA SER A 103 -6.08 16.84 24.01
C SER A 103 -6.20 15.33 23.89
N VAL A 104 -5.19 14.61 24.38
CA VAL A 104 -5.29 13.18 24.67
C VAL A 104 -6.08 12.97 25.96
N GLU A 105 -6.65 11.77 26.16
CA GLU A 105 -7.42 11.47 27.36
C GLU A 105 -6.57 11.59 28.63
N ASN A 106 -5.35 11.06 28.59
CA ASN A 106 -4.43 11.05 29.72
C ASN A 106 -3.01 10.64 29.28
N LEU A 107 -2.04 10.73 30.18
CA LEU A 107 -0.65 10.33 29.91
C LEU A 107 -0.50 8.83 29.60
N GLU A 108 -1.37 7.97 30.13
CA GLU A 108 -1.30 6.52 29.86
C GLU A 108 -1.52 6.22 28.39
N TYR A 109 -2.43 6.95 27.70
CA TYR A 109 -2.59 6.85 26.25
C TYR A 109 -1.28 7.17 25.51
N VAL A 110 -0.59 8.24 25.90
CA VAL A 110 0.70 8.64 25.28
C VAL A 110 1.76 7.57 25.49
N ILE A 111 1.86 7.02 26.72
CA ILE A 111 2.78 5.94 27.07
C ILE A 111 2.48 4.70 26.22
N GLN A 112 1.21 4.34 26.06
CA GLN A 112 0.80 3.19 25.24
C GLN A 112 1.18 3.38 23.76
N VAL A 113 0.94 4.57 23.19
CA VAL A 113 1.36 4.89 21.82
C VAL A 113 2.88 4.78 21.69
N GLY A 114 3.65 5.36 22.63
CA GLY A 114 5.10 5.27 22.62
C GLY A 114 5.63 3.83 22.69
N GLN A 115 5.01 2.99 23.52
CA GLN A 115 5.36 1.56 23.62
C GLN A 115 5.09 0.81 22.32
N VAL A 116 4.00 1.14 21.60
CA VAL A 116 3.70 0.55 20.31
C VAL A 116 4.74 0.97 19.26
N PHE A 117 5.12 2.25 19.22
CA PHE A 117 6.16 2.73 18.30
C PHE A 117 7.53 2.06 18.56
N GLU A 118 7.90 1.80 19.81
CA GLU A 118 9.13 1.05 20.12
C GLU A 118 9.05 -0.42 19.63
N GLN A 119 7.89 -1.07 19.70
CA GLN A 119 7.69 -2.40 19.12
C GLN A 119 7.84 -2.36 17.59
N VAL A 120 7.28 -1.33 16.95
CA VAL A 120 7.37 -1.11 15.51
C VAL A 120 8.81 -0.84 15.08
N TRP A 121 9.57 -0.05 15.87
CA TRP A 121 10.99 0.19 15.66
C TRP A 121 11.78 -1.13 15.69
N THR A 122 11.62 -1.92 16.76
CA THR A 122 12.28 -3.23 16.90
C THR A 122 11.97 -4.15 15.72
N PHE A 123 10.72 -4.16 15.25
CA PHE A 123 10.33 -4.94 14.09
C PHE A 123 11.08 -4.52 12.83
N TYR A 124 11.07 -3.24 12.47
CA TYR A 124 11.70 -2.81 11.24
C TYR A 124 13.22 -2.79 11.30
N MET A 125 13.81 -2.30 12.41
CA MET A 125 15.27 -2.10 12.51
C MET A 125 15.98 -3.39 12.92
N ASP A 126 15.49 -4.06 13.99
CA ASP A 126 16.20 -5.19 14.58
C ASP A 126 15.82 -6.53 13.93
N THR A 127 14.58 -6.67 13.42
CA THR A 127 14.10 -7.93 12.83
C THR A 127 14.22 -7.92 11.32
N LEU A 128 13.76 -6.87 10.64
CA LEU A 128 13.79 -6.76 9.17
C LEU A 128 15.04 -6.05 8.65
N GLU A 129 15.84 -5.45 9.51
CA GLU A 129 17.12 -4.79 9.19
C GLU A 129 16.97 -3.62 8.18
N PHE A 130 15.83 -2.90 8.21
CA PHE A 130 15.68 -1.66 7.48
C PHE A 130 16.57 -0.57 8.09
N GLU A 131 17.03 0.37 7.25
CA GLU A 131 17.68 1.58 7.75
C GLU A 131 16.65 2.51 8.41
N PRO A 132 17.00 3.17 9.52
CA PRO A 132 16.11 4.11 10.17
C PRO A 132 15.80 5.32 9.27
N PRO A 133 14.61 5.92 9.40
CA PRO A 133 14.29 7.13 8.66
C PRO A 133 15.28 8.26 9.01
N PRO A 134 15.59 9.17 8.05
CA PRO A 134 16.50 10.28 8.28
C PRO A 134 16.01 11.18 9.42
N SER A 135 16.93 11.55 10.33
CA SER A 135 16.66 12.54 11.38
C SER A 135 16.48 13.93 10.78
N ASP A 136 15.63 14.75 11.39
CA ASP A 136 15.50 16.15 11.00
C ASP A 136 16.75 16.92 11.45
N PRO A 137 17.55 17.48 10.51
CA PRO A 137 18.77 18.22 10.86
C PRO A 137 18.49 19.53 11.61
N ASP A 138 17.26 20.03 11.55
CA ASP A 138 16.83 21.26 12.23
C ASP A 138 16.19 20.97 13.60
N ALA A 139 15.94 19.70 13.95
CA ALA A 139 15.44 19.31 15.26
C ALA A 139 16.50 19.48 16.36
N ALA A 140 16.06 19.79 17.56
CA ALA A 140 16.94 19.94 18.73
C ALA A 140 17.35 18.58 19.36
N HIS A 141 16.97 17.47 18.74
CA HIS A 141 17.20 16.10 19.21
C HIS A 141 17.21 15.11 18.04
N ASP A 142 17.71 13.92 18.29
CA ASP A 142 17.80 12.83 17.28
C ASP A 142 16.59 11.87 17.32
N LEU A 143 15.57 12.12 18.16
CA LEU A 143 14.38 11.28 18.28
C LEU A 143 13.42 11.55 17.12
N TYR A 144 12.76 10.48 16.64
CA TYR A 144 11.74 10.59 15.60
C TYR A 144 10.46 11.22 16.19
N GLU A 145 9.88 12.16 15.47
CA GLU A 145 8.77 12.99 15.96
C GLU A 145 7.40 12.38 15.61
N VAL A 146 6.55 12.25 16.64
CA VAL A 146 5.15 11.83 16.53
C VAL A 146 4.25 12.84 17.23
N TYR A 147 3.27 13.37 16.53
CA TYR A 147 2.35 14.39 17.03
C TYR A 147 0.96 13.79 17.24
N LEU A 148 0.43 13.86 18.47
CA LEU A 148 -0.88 13.33 18.83
C LEU A 148 -1.95 14.42 18.74
N GLU A 149 -2.83 14.36 17.76
CA GLU A 149 -3.80 15.39 17.44
C GLU A 149 -5.19 14.84 17.15
N ASN A 150 -6.18 15.70 17.25
CA ASN A 150 -7.54 15.41 16.77
C ASN A 150 -7.59 15.56 15.25
N LEU A 151 -7.11 14.57 14.55
CA LEU A 151 -7.09 14.54 13.08
C LEU A 151 -8.51 14.56 12.49
N PRO A 152 -8.70 14.97 11.22
CA PRO A 152 -9.97 14.88 10.53
C PRO A 152 -10.64 13.52 10.73
N THR A 153 -11.98 13.49 10.80
CA THR A 153 -12.78 12.37 11.32
C THR A 153 -12.44 10.99 10.76
N TYR A 154 -11.95 10.94 9.52
CA TYR A 154 -11.70 9.67 8.82
C TYR A 154 -10.21 9.28 8.71
N TYR A 155 -9.30 10.09 9.26
CA TYR A 155 -7.87 9.77 9.22
C TYR A 155 -7.49 8.92 10.43
N PHE A 156 -6.70 7.87 10.20
CA PHE A 156 -6.09 7.06 11.27
C PHE A 156 -4.78 7.71 11.75
N GLY A 157 -3.92 8.01 10.84
CA GLY A 157 -2.65 8.69 10.96
C GLY A 157 -2.26 9.31 9.63
N VAL A 158 -1.17 10.05 9.60
CA VAL A 158 -0.59 10.63 8.38
C VAL A 158 0.90 10.84 8.57
N THR A 159 1.69 10.38 7.61
CA THR A 159 3.11 10.66 7.53
C THR A 159 3.39 11.81 6.56
N TYR A 160 4.05 12.85 7.06
CA TYR A 160 4.38 14.05 6.30
C TYR A 160 5.85 14.09 5.96
N THR A 161 6.18 14.38 4.70
CA THR A 161 7.54 14.75 4.31
C THR A 161 7.76 16.23 4.50
N THR A 162 8.89 16.63 5.10
CA THR A 162 9.20 18.04 5.37
C THR A 162 9.96 18.70 4.23
N ASN A 163 10.81 17.95 3.52
CA ASN A 163 11.64 18.49 2.43
C ASN A 163 11.86 17.45 1.35
N ALA A 164 11.13 17.56 0.24
CA ALA A 164 11.48 16.85 -0.98
C ALA A 164 12.59 17.62 -1.70
N ASN A 165 13.86 17.35 -1.37
CA ASN A 165 14.96 17.86 -2.17
C ASN A 165 15.06 16.99 -3.44
N ILE A 166 14.78 17.60 -4.60
CA ILE A 166 14.76 16.91 -5.90
C ILE A 166 16.10 16.23 -6.26
N SER A 167 17.18 16.61 -5.61
CA SER A 167 18.51 16.01 -5.84
C SER A 167 18.85 14.82 -4.94
N ASP A 168 18.07 14.58 -3.90
CA ASP A 168 18.24 13.49 -2.95
C ASP A 168 16.95 12.64 -2.91
N PRO A 169 17.00 11.33 -3.15
CA PRO A 169 15.80 10.50 -3.09
C PRO A 169 15.24 10.38 -1.67
N ALA A 170 16.03 10.57 -0.62
CA ALA A 170 15.60 10.52 0.76
C ALA A 170 14.93 11.80 1.23
N CYS A 171 13.86 11.67 2.02
CA CYS A 171 13.18 12.79 2.67
C CYS A 171 13.09 12.57 4.18
N VAL A 172 13.22 13.67 4.91
CA VAL A 172 12.85 13.72 6.33
C VAL A 172 11.33 13.71 6.46
N SER A 173 10.84 13.08 7.51
CA SER A 173 9.40 12.96 7.77
C SER A 173 9.08 13.02 9.26
N TYR A 174 7.80 13.22 9.57
CA TYR A 174 7.22 13.07 10.90
C TYR A 174 5.81 12.47 10.77
N ILE A 175 5.30 11.91 11.86
CA ILE A 175 3.96 11.33 11.90
C ILE A 175 3.01 12.21 12.70
N ARG A 176 1.80 12.43 12.18
CA ARG A 176 0.66 12.91 12.94
C ARG A 176 -0.29 11.75 13.15
N MET A 177 -0.59 11.45 14.39
CA MET A 177 -1.44 10.34 14.79
C MET A 177 -2.62 10.83 15.61
N ARG A 178 -3.71 10.08 15.62
CA ARG A 178 -4.90 10.48 16.40
C ARG A 178 -4.61 10.49 17.89
N ASN A 179 -5.26 11.46 18.56
CA ASN A 179 -5.29 11.56 20.03
C ASN A 179 -6.31 10.58 20.68
N ASN A 180 -7.13 9.88 19.90
CA ASN A 180 -8.05 8.81 20.31
C ASN A 180 -8.67 8.08 19.12
N TYR A 181 -9.20 6.87 19.33
CA TYR A 181 -9.92 6.08 18.33
C TYR A 181 -11.35 5.74 18.78
N SER A 182 -12.06 6.70 19.41
CA SER A 182 -13.39 6.50 20.01
C SER A 182 -14.55 6.58 19.03
N GLY A 183 -14.32 6.94 17.76
CA GLY A 183 -15.38 7.10 16.75
C GLY A 183 -15.91 5.77 16.21
N ASN A 184 -17.17 5.73 15.75
CA ASN A 184 -17.77 4.54 15.14
C ASN A 184 -16.99 4.02 13.91
N GLN A 185 -16.31 4.91 13.20
CA GLN A 185 -15.46 4.55 12.05
C GLN A 185 -14.25 3.70 12.42
N PHE A 186 -13.87 3.65 13.69
CA PHE A 186 -12.75 2.86 14.22
C PHE A 186 -13.21 1.60 14.98
N SER A 187 -14.53 1.35 15.03
CA SER A 187 -15.14 0.31 15.89
C SER A 187 -14.91 -1.14 15.44
N ASN A 188 -14.28 -1.36 14.28
CA ASN A 188 -13.92 -2.70 13.84
C ASN A 188 -12.81 -3.32 14.70
N HIS A 189 -12.02 -2.48 15.36
CA HIS A 189 -10.90 -2.84 16.20
C HIS A 189 -10.97 -2.13 17.56
N THR A 190 -10.30 -2.66 18.56
CA THR A 190 -10.08 -1.95 19.82
C THR A 190 -9.17 -0.74 19.58
N GLU A 191 -9.14 0.19 20.54
CA GLU A 191 -8.26 1.36 20.46
C GLU A 191 -6.79 0.95 20.32
N LEU A 192 -6.33 -0.02 21.10
CA LEU A 192 -4.96 -0.52 21.00
C LEU A 192 -4.66 -1.18 19.64
N GLU A 193 -5.59 -1.91 19.06
CA GLU A 193 -5.44 -2.49 17.72
C GLU A 193 -5.35 -1.39 16.66
N ASN A 194 -6.20 -0.36 16.74
CA ASN A 194 -6.11 0.80 15.85
C ASN A 194 -4.76 1.53 15.99
N ILE A 195 -4.26 1.73 17.22
CA ILE A 195 -2.94 2.30 17.46
C ILE A 195 -1.84 1.45 16.79
N LYS A 196 -1.87 0.13 16.97
CA LYS A 196 -0.90 -0.80 16.42
C LYS A 196 -0.84 -0.78 14.90
N VAL A 197 -1.99 -0.95 14.25
CA VAL A 197 -2.09 -0.96 12.80
C VAL A 197 -1.64 0.39 12.21
N THR A 198 -2.11 1.49 12.80
CA THR A 198 -1.72 2.83 12.34
C THR A 198 -0.22 3.08 12.52
N ALA A 199 0.34 2.74 13.68
CA ALA A 199 1.76 2.99 13.95
C ALA A 199 2.68 2.21 13.01
N VAL A 200 2.41 0.93 12.74
CA VAL A 200 3.23 0.13 11.81
C VAL A 200 3.13 0.65 10.39
N HIS A 201 1.94 0.99 9.92
CA HIS A 201 1.69 1.54 8.60
C HIS A 201 2.41 2.88 8.39
N GLU A 202 2.14 3.85 9.26
CA GLU A 202 2.69 5.21 9.12
C GLU A 202 4.20 5.27 9.34
N PHE A 203 4.73 4.47 10.27
CA PHE A 203 6.18 4.43 10.45
C PHE A 203 6.90 3.76 9.28
N PHE A 204 6.24 2.81 8.59
CA PHE A 204 6.81 2.29 7.35
C PHE A 204 6.91 3.36 6.26
N HIS A 205 5.92 4.24 6.13
CA HIS A 205 6.05 5.38 5.22
C HIS A 205 7.27 6.25 5.54
N SER A 206 7.59 6.43 6.82
CA SER A 206 8.78 7.17 7.23
C SER A 206 10.06 6.51 6.76
N ILE A 207 10.15 5.18 6.87
CA ILE A 207 11.25 4.37 6.37
C ILE A 207 11.33 4.48 4.84
N GLN A 208 10.22 4.26 4.14
CA GLN A 208 10.12 4.35 2.68
C GLN A 208 10.59 5.72 2.15
N PHE A 209 10.24 6.81 2.83
CA PHE A 209 10.71 8.14 2.50
C PHE A 209 12.22 8.30 2.70
N GLY A 210 12.81 7.55 3.62
CA GLY A 210 14.24 7.46 3.80
C GLY A 210 14.95 6.71 2.67
N TYR A 211 14.28 5.76 2.04
CA TYR A 211 14.81 5.03 0.89
C TYR A 211 14.58 5.78 -0.42
N ASN A 212 13.35 6.12 -0.74
CA ASN A 212 13.00 6.83 -1.96
C ASN A 212 11.67 7.60 -1.81
N CYS A 213 11.77 8.86 -1.52
CA CYS A 213 10.66 9.77 -1.34
C CYS A 213 9.83 10.02 -2.61
N PHE A 214 10.31 9.59 -3.79
CA PHE A 214 9.65 9.77 -5.09
C PHE A 214 9.05 8.47 -5.64
N GLU A 215 9.13 7.39 -4.88
CA GLU A 215 8.56 6.11 -5.30
C GLU A 215 7.05 6.20 -5.55
N ARG A 216 6.54 5.31 -6.36
CA ARG A 216 5.11 5.21 -6.68
C ARG A 216 4.31 4.89 -5.42
N LEU A 217 3.16 5.53 -5.30
CA LEU A 217 2.29 5.39 -4.12
C LEU A 217 1.74 3.96 -4.00
N TRP A 218 1.50 3.27 -5.11
CA TRP A 218 1.05 1.87 -5.04
C TRP A 218 2.05 0.95 -4.34
N LEU A 219 3.35 1.12 -4.58
CA LEU A 219 4.39 0.33 -3.91
C LEU A 219 4.45 0.68 -2.42
N MET A 220 4.36 1.98 -2.10
CA MET A 220 4.36 2.46 -0.72
C MET A 220 3.19 1.87 0.06
N GLU A 221 1.96 2.02 -0.43
CA GLU A 221 0.76 1.56 0.27
C GLU A 221 0.68 0.03 0.34
N ALA A 222 0.99 -0.67 -0.76
CA ALA A 222 0.94 -2.12 -0.78
C ALA A 222 1.90 -2.75 0.24
N THR A 223 3.11 -2.21 0.37
CA THR A 223 4.09 -2.73 1.34
C THR A 223 3.81 -2.25 2.76
N ALA A 224 3.18 -1.08 2.95
CA ALA A 224 2.73 -0.64 4.26
C ALA A 224 1.58 -1.54 4.78
N VAL A 225 0.59 -1.86 3.94
CA VAL A 225 -0.49 -2.79 4.31
C VAL A 225 0.05 -4.21 4.57
N TRP A 226 1.01 -4.70 3.78
CA TRP A 226 1.68 -5.98 4.06
C TRP A 226 2.32 -5.98 5.45
N SER A 227 2.97 -4.91 5.86
CA SER A 227 3.64 -4.85 7.17
C SER A 227 2.68 -4.83 8.37
N GLU A 228 1.43 -4.39 8.18
CA GLU A 228 0.38 -4.48 9.20
C GLU A 228 0.14 -5.92 9.63
N ASP A 229 0.04 -6.81 8.64
CA ASP A 229 -0.18 -8.23 8.87
C ASP A 229 1.06 -8.92 9.41
N GLU A 230 2.22 -8.61 8.85
CA GLU A 230 3.50 -9.21 9.22
C GLU A 230 3.84 -8.98 10.71
N LEU A 231 3.62 -7.77 11.24
CA LEU A 231 3.85 -7.51 12.67
C LEU A 231 2.66 -7.91 13.55
N TYR A 232 1.43 -7.69 13.08
CA TYR A 232 0.22 -7.84 13.89
C TYR A 232 -0.79 -8.79 13.25
N ASN A 233 -0.32 -9.94 12.79
CA ASN A 233 -1.06 -11.00 12.08
C ASN A 233 -2.48 -11.30 12.62
N GLY A 234 -2.74 -11.10 13.90
CA GLY A 234 -4.07 -11.35 14.47
C GLY A 234 -5.09 -10.23 14.35
N ILE A 235 -4.72 -9.04 13.79
CA ILE A 235 -5.63 -7.89 13.70
C ILE A 235 -6.44 -7.92 12.40
N ASN A 236 -5.87 -8.39 11.29
CA ASN A 236 -6.52 -8.58 10.00
C ASN A 236 -7.18 -7.32 9.41
N ASP A 237 -6.64 -6.11 9.67
CA ASP A 237 -7.19 -4.87 9.12
C ASP A 237 -7.15 -4.83 7.59
N HIS A 238 -6.13 -5.44 6.99
CA HIS A 238 -5.94 -5.57 5.55
C HIS A 238 -7.10 -6.29 4.83
N TYR A 239 -7.91 -7.08 5.53
CA TYR A 239 -9.08 -7.77 4.94
C TYR A 239 -10.09 -6.79 4.31
N ARG A 240 -10.16 -5.55 4.78
CA ARG A 240 -11.05 -4.51 4.23
C ARG A 240 -10.74 -4.16 2.77
N TYR A 241 -9.52 -4.39 2.31
CA TYR A 241 -9.09 -4.10 0.94
C TYR A 241 -9.31 -5.24 -0.03
N MET A 242 -9.43 -6.47 0.49
CA MET A 242 -9.48 -7.69 -0.33
C MET A 242 -10.69 -7.74 -1.25
N ALA A 243 -11.87 -7.32 -0.78
CA ALA A 243 -13.08 -7.34 -1.60
C ALA A 243 -12.95 -6.49 -2.87
N SER A 244 -12.34 -5.30 -2.75
CA SER A 244 -12.07 -4.42 -3.89
C SER A 244 -11.05 -5.04 -4.85
N TRP A 245 -9.95 -5.58 -4.34
CA TRP A 245 -8.91 -6.23 -5.13
C TRP A 245 -9.44 -7.43 -5.91
N PHE A 246 -10.09 -8.36 -5.22
CA PHE A 246 -10.60 -9.60 -5.84
C PHE A 246 -11.72 -9.36 -6.83
N SER A 247 -12.53 -8.29 -6.65
CA SER A 247 -13.65 -7.98 -7.56
C SER A 247 -13.23 -7.27 -8.83
N ASN A 248 -12.02 -6.70 -8.89
CA ASN A 248 -11.52 -5.92 -10.02
C ASN A 248 -10.18 -6.47 -10.55
N PRO A 249 -10.12 -7.72 -11.02
CA PRO A 249 -8.88 -8.31 -11.52
C PRO A 249 -8.39 -7.66 -12.82
N ASP A 250 -9.27 -6.91 -13.50
CA ASP A 250 -9.04 -6.11 -14.70
C ASP A 250 -8.45 -4.71 -14.39
N LYS A 251 -8.12 -4.42 -13.13
CA LYS A 251 -7.30 -3.28 -12.77
C LYS A 251 -5.82 -3.68 -12.68
N SER A 252 -4.96 -2.79 -13.15
CA SER A 252 -3.51 -2.97 -13.02
C SER A 252 -3.07 -2.92 -11.56
N ILE A 253 -2.01 -3.66 -11.20
CA ILE A 253 -1.46 -3.68 -9.84
C ILE A 253 -0.97 -2.30 -9.39
N ASP A 254 -0.52 -1.47 -10.32
CA ASP A 254 -0.01 -0.13 -10.07
C ASP A 254 -1.08 0.98 -10.16
N ASP A 255 -2.37 0.61 -10.15
CA ASP A 255 -3.48 1.56 -10.06
C ASP A 255 -3.51 2.20 -8.66
N GLU A 256 -3.23 3.50 -8.60
CA GLU A 256 -3.11 4.26 -7.35
C GLU A 256 -4.47 4.76 -6.79
N SER A 257 -5.60 4.25 -7.30
CA SER A 257 -6.88 4.39 -6.60
C SER A 257 -6.89 3.55 -5.32
N SER A 258 -8.05 3.39 -4.68
CA SER A 258 -8.17 2.47 -3.53
C SER A 258 -7.74 1.02 -3.83
N HIS A 259 -7.44 0.68 -5.09
CA HIS A 259 -6.92 -0.61 -5.52
C HIS A 259 -5.49 -0.87 -5.00
N MET A 260 -4.68 0.19 -4.85
CA MET A 260 -3.29 0.08 -4.39
C MET A 260 -3.15 -0.59 -3.02
N TYR A 261 -4.11 -0.40 -2.12
CA TYR A 261 -4.09 -1.07 -0.81
C TYR A 261 -4.25 -2.58 -0.94
N GLY A 262 -5.12 -3.04 -1.86
CA GLY A 262 -5.31 -4.47 -2.14
C GLY A 262 -4.10 -5.13 -2.79
N SER A 263 -3.20 -4.33 -3.39
CA SER A 263 -1.96 -4.84 -3.97
C SER A 263 -1.00 -5.45 -2.93
N PHE A 264 -1.27 -5.29 -1.63
CA PHE A 264 -0.53 -5.96 -0.55
C PHE A 264 -0.43 -7.47 -0.77
N ILE A 265 -1.46 -8.09 -1.37
CA ILE A 265 -1.51 -9.54 -1.61
C ILE A 265 -0.38 -10.04 -2.53
N TYR A 266 0.20 -9.15 -3.35
CA TYR A 266 1.37 -9.45 -4.15
C TYR A 266 2.62 -9.58 -3.28
N PHE A 267 2.79 -8.70 -2.31
CA PHE A 267 3.89 -8.75 -1.37
C PHE A 267 3.72 -9.88 -0.35
N GLN A 268 2.49 -10.19 0.04
CA GLN A 268 2.18 -11.38 0.82
C GLN A 268 2.57 -12.66 0.06
N TYR A 269 2.30 -12.72 -1.25
CA TYR A 269 2.72 -13.85 -2.07
C TYR A 269 4.26 -13.96 -2.17
N ILE A 270 4.96 -12.84 -2.35
CA ILE A 270 6.43 -12.80 -2.36
C ILE A 270 6.99 -13.27 -1.02
N ASP A 271 6.45 -12.79 0.05
CA ASP A 271 6.86 -13.16 1.41
C ASP A 271 6.73 -14.68 1.62
N GLU A 272 5.59 -15.25 1.37
CA GLU A 272 5.34 -16.67 1.60
C GLU A 272 6.13 -17.62 0.68
N HIS A 273 6.47 -17.20 -0.56
CA HIS A 273 6.99 -18.12 -1.58
C HIS A 273 8.32 -17.70 -2.19
N LEU A 274 8.77 -16.48 -2.02
CA LEU A 274 9.92 -15.91 -2.75
C LEU A 274 10.92 -15.19 -1.82
N GLY A 275 11.20 -15.79 -0.67
CA GLY A 275 12.32 -15.42 0.19
C GLY A 275 11.98 -14.67 1.47
N GLY A 276 10.71 -14.51 1.79
CA GLY A 276 10.29 -13.92 3.06
C GLY A 276 10.37 -12.38 3.11
N PRO A 277 10.23 -11.80 4.30
CA PRO A 277 10.27 -10.34 4.50
C PRO A 277 11.55 -9.68 3.98
N GLY A 278 12.67 -10.42 3.96
CA GLY A 278 13.94 -9.95 3.39
C GLY A 278 13.87 -9.58 1.92
N THR A 279 12.98 -10.22 1.14
CA THR A 279 12.75 -9.84 -0.26
C THR A 279 12.01 -8.50 -0.36
N ILE A 280 11.08 -8.23 0.55
CA ILE A 280 10.40 -6.93 0.59
C ILE A 280 11.40 -5.82 0.94
N LYS A 281 12.30 -6.07 1.92
CA LYS A 281 13.41 -5.15 2.19
C LYS A 281 14.27 -4.92 0.95
N ALA A 282 14.63 -5.98 0.23
CA ALA A 282 15.44 -5.86 -0.99
C ALA A 282 14.73 -5.02 -2.08
N CYS A 283 13.40 -5.03 -2.17
CA CYS A 283 12.68 -4.12 -3.04
C CYS A 283 13.00 -2.65 -2.71
N TRP A 284 13.02 -2.28 -1.42
CA TRP A 284 13.33 -0.93 -0.98
C TRP A 284 14.82 -0.58 -1.09
N ASP A 285 15.73 -1.52 -0.81
CA ASP A 285 17.17 -1.33 -1.06
C ASP A 285 17.44 -1.03 -2.55
N ASN A 286 16.75 -1.75 -3.45
CA ASN A 286 16.85 -1.53 -4.89
C ASN A 286 16.18 -0.21 -5.31
N SER A 287 15.05 0.14 -4.72
CA SER A 287 14.40 1.44 -4.94
C SER A 287 15.32 2.59 -4.60
N ASN A 288 16.06 2.52 -3.49
CA ASN A 288 17.09 3.50 -3.15
C ASN A 288 18.23 3.52 -4.17
N SER A 289 18.80 2.37 -4.49
CA SER A 289 19.99 2.25 -5.34
C SER A 289 19.75 2.66 -6.80
N LEU A 290 18.52 2.48 -7.30
CA LEU A 290 18.10 2.84 -8.65
C LEU A 290 17.44 4.21 -8.70
N ALA A 291 17.23 4.85 -7.54
CA ALA A 291 16.42 6.06 -7.41
C ALA A 291 16.84 7.18 -8.35
N SER A 292 15.83 7.75 -8.97
CA SER A 292 15.95 8.98 -9.74
C SER A 292 14.69 9.81 -9.52
N PRO A 293 14.81 11.11 -9.23
CA PRO A 293 13.65 11.96 -8.94
C PRO A 293 12.60 12.07 -10.06
N VAL A 294 12.87 11.52 -11.22
CA VAL A 294 12.00 11.63 -12.40
C VAL A 294 11.60 10.27 -13.00
N ASN A 295 12.09 9.16 -12.46
CA ASN A 295 11.85 7.83 -13.00
C ASN A 295 11.03 6.99 -12.02
N ASP A 296 9.98 6.39 -12.54
CA ASP A 296 9.31 5.26 -11.88
C ASP A 296 10.20 4.02 -11.97
N ILE A 297 10.61 3.51 -10.83
CA ILE A 297 11.51 2.35 -10.74
C ILE A 297 10.89 1.18 -9.96
N SER A 298 9.66 1.32 -9.49
CA SER A 298 8.98 0.36 -8.63
C SER A 298 9.07 -1.09 -9.16
N VAL A 299 8.70 -1.30 -10.42
CA VAL A 299 8.77 -2.64 -11.03
C VAL A 299 10.21 -3.13 -11.16
N ALA A 300 11.15 -2.27 -11.56
CA ALA A 300 12.55 -2.65 -11.69
C ALA A 300 13.18 -3.00 -10.35
N ALA A 301 12.80 -2.31 -9.28
CA ALA A 301 13.28 -2.58 -7.92
C ALA A 301 12.79 -3.92 -7.40
N VAL A 302 11.52 -4.24 -7.62
CA VAL A 302 10.93 -5.53 -7.26
C VAL A 302 11.51 -6.66 -8.12
N ASP A 303 11.65 -6.44 -9.42
CA ASP A 303 12.22 -7.42 -10.34
C ASP A 303 13.65 -7.83 -9.92
N ALA A 304 14.49 -6.85 -9.59
CA ALA A 304 15.83 -7.09 -9.09
C ALA A 304 15.85 -7.83 -7.73
N ALA A 305 14.89 -7.59 -6.85
CA ALA A 305 14.76 -8.30 -5.57
C ALA A 305 14.39 -9.78 -5.77
N LEU A 306 13.72 -10.12 -6.87
CA LEU A 306 13.26 -11.48 -7.18
C LEU A 306 14.30 -12.33 -7.94
N GLU A 307 15.31 -11.71 -8.57
CA GLU A 307 16.36 -12.43 -9.31
C GLU A 307 17.02 -13.58 -8.51
N PRO A 308 17.35 -13.43 -7.21
CA PRO A 308 17.97 -14.52 -6.42
C PRO A 308 17.09 -15.76 -6.30
N TYR A 309 15.80 -15.63 -6.50
CA TYR A 309 14.81 -16.71 -6.42
C TYR A 309 14.43 -17.27 -7.81
N ASN A 310 15.19 -16.92 -8.87
CA ASN A 310 14.91 -17.26 -10.26
C ASN A 310 13.49 -16.89 -10.67
N SER A 311 13.01 -15.75 -10.18
CA SER A 311 11.71 -15.19 -10.46
C SER A 311 11.85 -13.76 -10.99
N SER A 312 10.77 -13.18 -11.43
CA SER A 312 10.65 -11.80 -11.91
C SER A 312 9.36 -11.20 -11.39
N PHE A 313 9.21 -9.90 -11.56
CA PHE A 313 7.95 -9.22 -11.24
C PHE A 313 6.76 -9.91 -11.95
N GLU A 314 6.91 -10.20 -13.24
CA GLU A 314 5.86 -10.84 -14.04
C GLU A 314 5.57 -12.27 -13.58
N ASP A 315 6.59 -13.08 -13.33
CA ASP A 315 6.43 -14.47 -12.86
C ASP A 315 5.74 -14.52 -11.50
N ALA A 316 6.17 -13.71 -10.54
CA ALA A 316 5.53 -13.60 -9.24
C ALA A 316 4.07 -13.12 -9.35
N TYR A 317 3.82 -12.15 -10.24
CA TYR A 317 2.47 -11.63 -10.49
C TYR A 317 1.54 -12.70 -11.05
N ILE A 318 1.97 -13.46 -12.04
CA ILE A 318 1.18 -14.56 -12.61
C ILE A 318 0.87 -15.61 -11.55
N ARG A 319 1.86 -16.01 -10.77
CA ARG A 319 1.68 -17.00 -9.68
C ARG A 319 0.72 -16.51 -8.62
N MET A 320 0.85 -15.26 -8.19
CA MET A 320 -0.09 -14.62 -7.25
C MET A 320 -1.52 -14.61 -7.81
N ARG A 321 -1.71 -14.27 -9.10
CA ARG A 321 -3.04 -14.29 -9.72
C ARG A 321 -3.64 -15.69 -9.75
N ILE A 322 -2.83 -16.74 -9.95
CA ILE A 322 -3.27 -18.13 -9.83
C ILE A 322 -3.66 -18.44 -8.37
N ALA A 323 -2.82 -18.06 -7.40
CA ALA A 323 -3.10 -18.24 -5.98
C ALA A 323 -4.40 -17.55 -5.55
N ASN A 324 -4.66 -16.33 -6.02
CA ASN A 324 -5.91 -15.60 -5.79
C ASN A 324 -7.14 -16.38 -6.27
N ARG A 325 -7.00 -17.16 -7.35
CA ARG A 325 -8.11 -17.97 -7.87
C ARG A 325 -8.29 -19.28 -7.09
N ILE A 326 -7.20 -19.90 -6.69
CA ILE A 326 -7.21 -21.16 -5.91
C ILE A 326 -7.66 -20.91 -4.48
N LEU A 327 -7.14 -19.85 -3.86
CA LEU A 327 -7.44 -19.36 -2.52
C LEU A 327 -7.47 -20.51 -1.49
N SER A 328 -6.32 -21.18 -1.34
CA SER A 328 -6.16 -22.40 -0.51
C SER A 328 -4.97 -22.25 0.45
N ALA A 329 -5.16 -22.69 1.69
CA ALA A 329 -4.09 -22.85 2.68
C ALA A 329 -3.47 -24.26 2.66
N SER A 330 -3.83 -25.12 1.70
CA SER A 330 -3.33 -26.48 1.61
C SER A 330 -1.93 -26.53 0.99
N GLU A 331 -0.98 -27.23 1.63
CA GLU A 331 0.35 -27.52 1.08
C GLU A 331 0.30 -28.19 -0.32
N ASN A 332 -0.82 -28.88 -0.65
CA ASN A 332 -1.01 -29.46 -1.98
C ASN A 332 -1.26 -28.40 -3.07
N ALA A 333 -1.54 -27.17 -2.71
CA ALA A 333 -1.71 -26.05 -3.64
C ALA A 333 -0.40 -25.29 -3.90
N ASP A 334 0.65 -25.53 -3.10
CA ASP A 334 1.94 -24.87 -3.26
C ASP A 334 2.50 -25.05 -4.69
N PRO A 335 3.02 -24.00 -5.33
CA PRO A 335 3.29 -22.64 -4.83
C PRO A 335 2.12 -21.63 -5.02
N TYR A 336 0.90 -22.08 -5.12
CA TYR A 336 -0.29 -21.25 -5.36
C TYR A 336 -1.22 -21.22 -4.14
N SER A 337 -0.64 -21.18 -2.95
CA SER A 337 -1.33 -21.15 -1.66
C SER A 337 -1.14 -19.80 -0.96
N TYR A 338 -1.92 -19.55 0.07
CA TYR A 338 -1.68 -18.54 1.09
C TYR A 338 -1.88 -19.17 2.45
N ASN A 339 -0.99 -18.92 3.38
CA ASN A 339 -1.08 -19.44 4.75
C ASN A 339 -2.41 -19.07 5.40
N GLU A 340 -2.92 -17.88 5.12
CA GLU A 340 -4.16 -17.33 5.67
C GLU A 340 -5.38 -17.47 4.74
N ALA A 341 -5.32 -18.27 3.68
CA ALA A 341 -6.44 -18.39 2.74
C ALA A 341 -7.77 -18.77 3.39
N ASP A 342 -7.76 -19.46 4.54
CA ASP A 342 -8.98 -19.79 5.28
C ASP A 342 -9.65 -18.55 5.86
N GLY A 343 -8.85 -17.60 6.35
CA GLY A 343 -9.30 -16.27 6.78
C GLY A 343 -9.79 -15.45 5.60
N TYR A 344 -9.02 -15.38 4.52
CA TYR A 344 -9.38 -14.65 3.29
C TYR A 344 -10.74 -15.09 2.73
N ARG A 345 -11.05 -16.40 2.76
CA ARG A 345 -12.35 -16.92 2.31
C ARG A 345 -13.55 -16.47 3.15
N THR A 346 -13.31 -15.86 4.31
CA THR A 346 -14.41 -15.28 5.10
C THR A 346 -14.89 -13.95 4.53
N VAL A 347 -14.05 -13.26 3.74
CA VAL A 347 -14.33 -11.93 3.18
C VAL A 347 -14.40 -11.90 1.65
N VAL A 348 -13.79 -12.90 0.97
CA VAL A 348 -13.79 -12.99 -0.50
C VAL A 348 -14.03 -14.43 -0.97
N THR A 349 -14.54 -14.57 -2.20
CA THR A 349 -14.79 -15.87 -2.85
C THR A 349 -13.84 -16.15 -4.02
N GLY A 350 -12.81 -15.32 -4.17
CA GLY A 350 -11.94 -15.29 -5.34
C GLY A 350 -12.43 -14.31 -6.41
N PRO A 351 -11.63 -14.09 -7.46
CA PRO A 351 -11.97 -13.17 -8.53
C PRO A 351 -13.15 -13.68 -9.38
N PRO A 352 -13.91 -12.77 -10.01
CA PRO A 352 -15.00 -13.13 -10.91
C PRO A 352 -14.49 -13.92 -12.12
N GLU A 353 -15.27 -14.88 -12.58
CA GLU A 353 -14.97 -15.69 -13.76
C GLU A 353 -15.97 -15.41 -14.88
N GLN A 354 -15.48 -15.39 -16.10
CA GLN A 354 -16.32 -15.52 -17.29
C GLN A 354 -16.52 -16.99 -17.61
N TYR A 355 -17.75 -17.40 -17.87
CA TYR A 355 -18.09 -18.80 -18.12
C TYR A 355 -18.17 -19.07 -19.60
N LEU A 356 -17.38 -20.05 -20.08
CA LEU A 356 -17.46 -20.59 -21.44
C LEU A 356 -17.98 -22.03 -21.36
N ILE A 357 -19.16 -22.27 -21.91
CA ILE A 357 -19.80 -23.59 -21.95
C ILE A 357 -19.72 -24.11 -23.37
N PHE A 358 -19.07 -25.25 -23.55
CA PHE A 358 -18.96 -25.94 -24.83
C PHE A 358 -19.87 -27.15 -24.84
N GLU A 359 -20.94 -27.09 -25.63
CA GLU A 359 -21.77 -28.25 -25.94
C GLU A 359 -21.13 -29.07 -27.05
N GLN A 360 -21.62 -30.33 -27.24
CA GLN A 360 -21.08 -31.23 -28.28
C GLN A 360 -21.15 -30.59 -29.67
N GLY A 361 -20.02 -30.37 -30.30
CA GLY A 361 -19.88 -29.81 -31.64
C GLY A 361 -18.67 -28.84 -31.76
N ASN A 362 -18.28 -28.56 -32.98
CA ASN A 362 -17.27 -27.53 -33.22
C ASN A 362 -17.92 -26.16 -33.01
N ILE A 363 -17.72 -25.56 -31.85
CA ILE A 363 -18.12 -24.18 -31.58
C ILE A 363 -16.85 -23.36 -31.58
N GLU A 364 -16.72 -22.45 -32.54
CA GLU A 364 -15.73 -21.36 -32.48
C GLU A 364 -16.42 -20.16 -31.80
N THR A 365 -15.93 -19.74 -30.66
CA THR A 365 -16.29 -18.47 -30.05
C THR A 365 -15.07 -17.55 -30.14
N GLU A 366 -15.22 -16.41 -30.81
CA GLU A 366 -14.26 -15.32 -30.75
C GLU A 366 -14.71 -14.35 -29.66
N GLN A 367 -13.79 -14.00 -28.77
CA GLN A 367 -13.99 -12.95 -27.79
C GLN A 367 -12.83 -11.97 -27.93
N ASP A 368 -13.14 -10.76 -28.35
CA ASP A 368 -12.19 -9.65 -28.31
C ASP A 368 -12.11 -9.12 -26.88
N GLN A 369 -10.92 -9.18 -26.30
CA GLN A 369 -10.62 -8.62 -25.00
C GLN A 369 -9.50 -7.59 -25.14
N SER A 370 -9.62 -6.51 -24.40
CA SER A 370 -8.54 -5.52 -24.25
C SER A 370 -8.09 -5.51 -22.82
N LEU A 371 -6.83 -5.83 -22.59
CA LEU A 371 -6.20 -5.77 -21.27
C LEU A 371 -5.02 -4.81 -21.34
N ARG A 372 -4.88 -4.00 -20.30
CA ARG A 372 -3.68 -3.21 -20.08
C ARG A 372 -2.63 -4.08 -19.37
N LEU A 373 -1.45 -3.54 -19.21
CA LEU A 373 -0.37 -4.19 -18.49
C LEU A 373 -0.82 -4.52 -17.04
N TYR A 374 -0.52 -5.75 -16.59
CA TYR A 374 -0.88 -6.26 -15.26
C TYR A 374 -2.38 -6.27 -14.93
N GLU A 375 -3.25 -6.27 -15.93
CA GLU A 375 -4.66 -6.64 -15.79
C GLU A 375 -4.84 -8.15 -16.00
N SER A 376 -5.88 -8.75 -15.42
CA SER A 376 -6.15 -10.18 -15.54
C SER A 376 -7.62 -10.47 -15.75
N LEU A 377 -7.91 -11.51 -16.52
CA LEU A 377 -9.24 -12.06 -16.67
C LEU A 377 -9.23 -13.56 -16.35
N TYR A 378 -10.29 -14.03 -15.72
CA TYR A 378 -10.44 -15.43 -15.33
C TYR A 378 -11.58 -16.06 -16.13
N TYR A 379 -11.29 -17.23 -16.71
CA TYR A 379 -12.27 -18.01 -17.46
C TYR A 379 -12.47 -19.39 -16.86
N SER A 380 -13.73 -19.78 -16.69
CA SER A 380 -14.12 -21.13 -16.32
C SER A 380 -14.65 -21.85 -17.55
N LEU A 381 -14.01 -22.96 -17.92
CA LEU A 381 -14.41 -23.77 -19.07
C LEU A 381 -15.13 -25.02 -18.60
N THR A 382 -16.35 -25.22 -19.07
CA THR A 382 -17.11 -26.46 -18.87
C THR A 382 -17.19 -27.23 -20.19
N THR A 383 -16.62 -28.43 -20.22
CA THR A 383 -16.59 -29.27 -21.44
C THR A 383 -16.62 -30.73 -21.10
N GLU A 384 -17.30 -31.53 -21.92
CA GLU A 384 -17.31 -33.00 -21.86
C GLU A 384 -16.24 -33.65 -22.74
N SER A 385 -15.58 -32.86 -23.58
CA SER A 385 -14.57 -33.30 -24.56
C SER A 385 -13.32 -32.41 -24.48
N PRO A 386 -12.16 -32.89 -24.97
CA PRO A 386 -10.98 -32.06 -25.07
C PRO A 386 -11.25 -30.80 -25.91
N VAL A 387 -10.87 -29.64 -25.40
CA VAL A 387 -11.01 -28.34 -26.05
C VAL A 387 -9.65 -27.85 -26.49
N LYS A 388 -9.58 -27.31 -27.72
CA LYS A 388 -8.41 -26.60 -28.19
C LYS A 388 -8.64 -25.10 -28.01
N ILE A 389 -7.78 -24.48 -27.21
CA ILE A 389 -7.77 -23.04 -27.01
C ILE A 389 -6.74 -22.46 -27.99
N LYS A 390 -7.14 -21.46 -28.79
CA LYS A 390 -6.27 -20.69 -29.63
C LYS A 390 -6.36 -19.23 -29.19
N LEU A 391 -5.25 -18.69 -28.73
CA LEU A 391 -5.09 -17.27 -28.46
C LEU A 391 -4.46 -16.61 -29.69
N THR A 392 -5.01 -15.48 -30.07
CA THR A 392 -4.47 -14.66 -31.15
C THR A 392 -4.39 -13.26 -30.63
N LYS A 393 -3.16 -12.72 -30.57
CA LYS A 393 -2.94 -11.33 -30.20
C LYS A 393 -2.97 -10.45 -31.44
N SER A 394 -3.51 -9.26 -31.33
CA SER A 394 -3.39 -8.20 -32.32
C SER A 394 -2.15 -7.35 -32.07
N ASP A 395 -1.77 -7.19 -30.80
CA ASP A 395 -0.59 -6.45 -30.35
C ASP A 395 -0.11 -6.98 -28.99
N GLY A 396 1.15 -6.71 -28.59
CA GLY A 396 1.72 -7.13 -27.32
C GLY A 396 2.18 -8.60 -27.23
N GLU A 397 2.56 -9.03 -26.06
CA GLU A 397 2.91 -10.42 -25.69
C GLU A 397 1.88 -10.97 -24.71
N PHE A 398 1.74 -12.29 -24.62
CA PHE A 398 0.91 -12.94 -23.60
C PHE A 398 1.50 -14.28 -23.18
N SER A 399 1.24 -14.63 -21.93
CA SER A 399 1.60 -15.91 -21.31
C SER A 399 0.35 -16.70 -20.95
N LEU A 400 0.49 -18.05 -20.89
CA LEU A 400 -0.57 -18.98 -20.51
C LEU A 400 -0.15 -19.78 -19.29
#